data_d475b3dd5d5012e7dd117e59bec370d0
#
_entry.id   d475b3dd5d5012e7dd117e59bec370d0
#
_cell.length_a   1.000
_cell.length_b   1.000
_cell.length_c   1.000
_cell.angle_alpha   90.00
_cell.angle_beta   90.00
_cell.angle_gamma   90.00
#
_symmetry.space_group_name_H-M   'P 1'
#
loop_
_entity.id
_entity.type
_entity.pdbx_description
1 polymer ?
#
loop_
_entity_poly.entity_id
_entity_poly.type
_entity_poly.pdbx_seq_one_letter_code
_entity_poly.pdbx_strand_id
1 'polypeptide(L)'
;WHELSHAIDGRLAWDATYRDEALFTEEGWSALNPDGFTYTGEYGSLGTNIQPEWYSYFIDDYSMINATEDRARIFEYAVEDSGTLFRDAPGLIAKLQYYSDCIRDCFDTALWPEITAWEAPLH
;
A
#
# COMPACT_ATOMS: atom_id res chain seq x y z
N TRP A 1 9.00 -10.38 2.72
CA TRP A 1 8.33 -9.09 2.96
C TRP A 1 6.88 -9.09 2.50
N HIS A 2 6.60 -9.73 1.37
CA HIS A 2 5.24 -9.82 0.81
C HIS A 2 4.25 -10.46 1.81
N GLU A 3 4.63 -11.60 2.36
CA GLU A 3 3.79 -12.34 3.31
C GLU A 3 3.64 -11.59 4.65
N LEU A 4 4.69 -10.87 5.05
CA LEU A 4 4.60 -10.02 6.23
C LEU A 4 3.56 -8.92 6.05
N SER A 5 3.49 -8.32 4.86
CA SER A 5 2.47 -7.32 4.56
C SER A 5 1.06 -7.88 4.68
N HIS A 6 0.83 -9.11 4.22
CA HIS A 6 -0.48 -9.74 4.38
C HIS A 6 -0.85 -9.95 5.85
N ALA A 7 0.12 -10.29 6.70
CA ALA A 7 -0.12 -10.40 8.13
C ALA A 7 -0.45 -9.02 8.75
N ILE A 8 0.26 -7.99 8.33
CA ILE A 8 -0.02 -6.60 8.75
C ILE A 8 -1.43 -6.20 8.33
N ASP A 9 -1.81 -6.47 7.08
CA ASP A 9 -3.15 -6.16 6.57
C ASP A 9 -4.25 -6.83 7.38
N GLY A 10 -4.05 -8.08 7.76
CA GLY A 10 -4.99 -8.78 8.62
C GLY A 10 -5.17 -8.07 9.96
N ARG A 11 -4.08 -7.58 10.54
CA ARG A 11 -4.14 -6.85 11.81
C ARG A 11 -4.79 -5.49 11.67
N LEU A 12 -4.51 -4.76 10.58
CA LEU A 12 -5.16 -3.48 10.32
C LEU A 12 -6.67 -3.64 10.15
N ALA A 13 -7.12 -4.67 9.43
CA ALA A 13 -8.53 -4.95 9.23
C ALA A 13 -9.22 -5.33 10.53
N TRP A 14 -8.57 -6.14 11.36
CA TRP A 14 -9.09 -6.51 12.67
C TRP A 14 -9.22 -5.28 13.57
N ASP A 15 -8.18 -4.44 13.63
CA ASP A 15 -8.18 -3.22 14.42
C ASP A 15 -9.29 -2.26 13.97
N ALA A 16 -9.48 -2.09 12.66
CA ALA A 16 -10.53 -1.24 12.10
C ALA A 16 -11.94 -1.74 12.45
N THR A 17 -12.11 -3.06 12.64
CA THR A 17 -13.39 -3.64 13.03
C THR A 17 -13.74 -3.34 14.49
N TYR A 18 -12.75 -3.34 15.37
CA TYR A 18 -12.98 -3.31 16.82
C TYR A 18 -12.55 -2.02 17.51
N ARG A 19 -11.87 -1.12 16.82
CA ARG A 19 -11.41 0.16 17.39
C ARG A 19 -11.93 1.31 16.55
N ASP A 20 -12.83 2.09 17.11
CA ASP A 20 -13.51 3.18 16.39
C ASP A 20 -12.55 4.26 15.87
N GLU A 21 -11.43 4.48 16.56
CA GLU A 21 -10.45 5.51 16.18
C GLU A 21 -9.39 5.00 15.19
N ALA A 22 -9.50 3.76 14.70
CA ALA A 22 -8.53 3.22 13.75
C ALA A 22 -8.44 4.10 12.50
N LEU A 23 -7.21 4.46 12.12
CA LEU A 23 -6.98 5.30 10.95
C LEU A 23 -7.29 4.55 9.65
N PHE A 24 -6.99 3.26 9.61
CA PHE A 24 -7.12 2.45 8.40
C PHE A 24 -8.59 2.24 8.02
N THR A 25 -8.92 2.54 6.74
CA THR A 25 -10.16 2.08 6.11
C THR A 25 -9.87 1.67 4.67
N GLU A 26 -10.63 0.72 4.13
CA GLU A 26 -10.51 0.34 2.71
C GLU A 26 -10.91 1.51 1.80
N GLU A 27 -11.87 2.31 2.21
CA GLU A 27 -12.28 3.51 1.47
C GLU A 27 -11.14 4.53 1.42
N GLY A 28 -10.44 4.73 2.53
CA GLY A 28 -9.29 5.63 2.59
C GLY A 28 -8.16 5.18 1.68
N TRP A 29 -7.89 3.88 1.62
CA TRP A 29 -6.92 3.31 0.68
C TRP A 29 -7.36 3.53 -0.76
N SER A 30 -8.59 3.15 -1.09
CA SER A 30 -9.11 3.24 -2.46
C SER A 30 -9.16 4.67 -2.99
N ALA A 31 -9.34 5.65 -2.11
CA ALA A 31 -9.33 7.06 -2.48
C ALA A 31 -7.96 7.52 -3.02
N LEU A 32 -6.89 6.76 -2.77
CA LEU A 32 -5.55 7.05 -3.28
C LEU A 32 -5.32 6.51 -4.69
N ASN A 33 -6.24 5.72 -5.22
CA ASN A 33 -6.15 5.22 -6.58
C ASN A 33 -6.59 6.30 -7.57
N PRO A 34 -6.13 6.21 -8.84
CA PRO A 34 -6.56 7.19 -9.84
C PRO A 34 -8.06 7.09 -10.12
N ASP A 35 -8.65 8.20 -10.52
CA ASP A 35 -10.08 8.27 -10.88
C ASP A 35 -10.41 7.25 -11.96
N GLY A 36 -11.51 6.54 -11.78
CA GLY A 36 -11.97 5.54 -12.74
C GLY A 36 -11.32 4.16 -12.58
N PHE A 37 -10.34 4.03 -11.68
CA PHE A 37 -9.70 2.73 -11.45
C PHE A 37 -10.58 1.83 -10.56
N THR A 38 -10.63 0.55 -10.92
CA THR A 38 -11.22 -0.50 -10.08
C THR A 38 -10.31 -1.71 -10.15
N TYR A 39 -10.04 -2.33 -9.00
CA TYR A 39 -9.25 -3.56 -8.96
C TYR A 39 -9.93 -4.66 -9.80
N THR A 40 -9.12 -5.44 -10.51
CA THR A 40 -9.62 -6.44 -11.44
C THR A 40 -10.21 -7.67 -10.75
N GLY A 41 -9.74 -8.00 -9.55
CA GLY A 41 -10.18 -9.15 -8.77
C GLY A 41 -9.59 -10.49 -9.20
N GLU A 42 -9.00 -10.57 -10.39
CA GLU A 42 -8.50 -11.82 -10.95
C GLU A 42 -7.13 -11.64 -11.60
N TYR A 43 -6.23 -12.58 -11.31
CA TYR A 43 -4.96 -12.67 -11.99
C TYR A 43 -5.19 -13.08 -13.46
N GLY A 44 -4.62 -12.33 -14.39
CA GLY A 44 -4.76 -12.62 -15.81
C GLY A 44 -5.83 -11.82 -16.54
N SER A 45 -6.69 -11.11 -15.83
CA SER A 45 -7.66 -10.20 -16.46
C SER A 45 -7.06 -8.81 -16.73
N LEU A 46 -5.75 -8.71 -16.60
CA LEU A 46 -4.99 -7.47 -16.73
C LEU A 46 -4.73 -7.17 -18.21
N GLY A 47 -4.75 -5.91 -18.58
CA GLY A 47 -4.12 -5.46 -19.80
C GLY A 47 -5.01 -4.92 -20.91
N THR A 48 -6.33 -5.05 -20.83
CA THR A 48 -7.18 -4.56 -21.92
C THR A 48 -7.63 -3.11 -21.76
N ASN A 49 -7.65 -2.57 -20.55
CA ASN A 49 -8.13 -1.21 -20.27
C ASN A 49 -7.25 -0.44 -19.30
N ILE A 50 -5.96 -0.80 -19.20
CA ILE A 50 -5.03 -0.08 -18.31
C ILE A 50 -4.66 1.24 -18.96
N GLN A 51 -4.90 2.33 -18.25
CA GLN A 51 -4.51 3.65 -18.70
C GLN A 51 -3.03 3.88 -18.36
N PRO A 52 -2.21 4.41 -19.30
CA PRO A 52 -0.79 4.64 -19.04
C PRO A 52 -0.52 5.51 -17.81
N GLU A 53 -1.36 6.49 -17.53
CA GLU A 53 -1.22 7.37 -16.37
C GLU A 53 -1.42 6.67 -15.03
N TRP A 54 -2.01 5.46 -15.02
CA TRP A 54 -2.20 4.69 -13.81
C TRP A 54 -0.91 4.03 -13.31
N TYR A 55 0.09 3.85 -14.20
CA TYR A 55 1.34 3.16 -13.82
C TYR A 55 2.12 3.88 -12.72
N SER A 56 1.93 5.18 -12.53
CA SER A 56 2.57 5.90 -11.43
C SER A 56 1.94 5.64 -10.06
N TYR A 57 0.84 4.90 -10.03
CA TYR A 57 0.12 4.54 -8.80
C TYR A 57 0.32 3.09 -8.37
N PHE A 58 0.96 2.27 -9.21
CA PHE A 58 1.08 0.83 -8.96
C PHE A 58 2.50 0.35 -9.23
N ILE A 59 2.95 -0.60 -8.40
CA ILE A 59 4.27 -1.21 -8.58
C ILE A 59 4.30 -2.00 -9.91
N ASP A 60 3.28 -2.82 -10.14
CA ASP A 60 3.17 -3.66 -11.33
C ASP A 60 1.71 -4.04 -11.57
N ASP A 61 1.48 -4.87 -12.60
CA ASP A 61 0.14 -5.33 -12.94
C ASP A 61 -0.49 -6.17 -11.82
N TYR A 62 0.32 -6.92 -11.08
CA TYR A 62 -0.14 -7.72 -9.96
C TYR A 62 -0.78 -6.86 -8.87
N SER A 63 -0.28 -5.64 -8.68
CA SER A 63 -0.83 -4.67 -7.73
C SER A 63 -2.26 -4.24 -8.07
N MET A 64 -2.69 -4.43 -9.30
CA MET A 64 -4.02 -4.03 -9.76
C MET A 64 -5.10 -5.08 -9.53
N ILE A 65 -4.74 -6.24 -8.97
CA ILE A 65 -5.69 -7.33 -8.72
C ILE A 65 -6.63 -6.98 -7.57
N ASN A 66 -6.09 -6.64 -6.42
CA ASN A 66 -6.85 -6.23 -5.25
C ASN A 66 -6.00 -5.36 -4.32
N ALA A 67 -6.65 -4.78 -3.32
CA ALA A 67 -5.99 -3.84 -2.41
C ALA A 67 -4.92 -4.50 -1.56
N THR A 68 -5.11 -5.75 -1.11
CA THR A 68 -4.13 -6.44 -0.27
C THR A 68 -2.85 -6.76 -1.05
N GLU A 69 -2.97 -7.12 -2.32
CA GLU A 69 -1.80 -7.34 -3.17
C GLU A 69 -1.10 -6.03 -3.51
N ASP A 70 -1.86 -4.97 -3.72
CA ASP A 70 -1.32 -3.63 -3.95
C ASP A 70 -0.46 -3.20 -2.76
N ARG A 71 -0.98 -3.29 -1.55
CA ARG A 71 -0.23 -2.96 -0.33
C ARG A 71 1.00 -3.86 -0.15
N ALA A 72 0.85 -5.16 -0.42
CA ALA A 72 1.95 -6.10 -0.29
C ALA A 72 3.11 -5.78 -1.24
N ARG A 73 2.79 -5.42 -2.48
CA ARG A 73 3.81 -5.00 -3.46
C ARG A 73 4.50 -3.72 -3.05
N ILE A 74 3.74 -2.75 -2.56
CA ILE A 74 4.32 -1.47 -2.10
C ILE A 74 5.27 -1.71 -0.93
N PHE A 75 4.85 -2.50 0.05
CA PHE A 75 5.67 -2.83 1.22
C PHE A 75 6.96 -3.54 0.81
N GLU A 76 6.84 -4.58 -0.01
CA GLU A 76 7.97 -5.37 -0.50
C GLU A 76 9.01 -4.49 -1.21
N TYR A 77 8.57 -3.68 -2.16
CA TYR A 77 9.46 -2.84 -2.94
C TYR A 77 9.98 -1.64 -2.14
N ALA A 78 9.25 -1.16 -1.17
CA ALA A 78 9.75 -0.11 -0.27
C ALA A 78 10.95 -0.60 0.54
N VAL A 79 10.95 -1.87 0.94
CA VAL A 79 12.08 -2.47 1.65
C VAL A 79 13.22 -2.82 0.70
N GLU A 80 12.92 -3.46 -0.44
CA GLU A 80 13.94 -4.06 -1.31
C GLU A 80 14.55 -3.09 -2.31
N ASP A 81 13.75 -2.17 -2.84
CA ASP A 81 14.17 -1.27 -3.92
C ASP A 81 14.66 0.09 -3.43
N SER A 82 14.58 0.35 -2.14
CA SER A 82 15.10 1.56 -1.51
C SER A 82 14.65 2.87 -2.15
N GLY A 83 13.49 2.86 -2.81
CA GLY A 83 12.85 4.08 -3.31
C GLY A 83 13.06 4.39 -4.77
N THR A 84 13.76 3.55 -5.55
CA THR A 84 13.95 3.83 -6.98
C THR A 84 12.62 3.95 -7.71
N LEU A 85 11.69 3.01 -7.48
CA LEU A 85 10.36 3.06 -8.09
C LEU A 85 9.49 4.19 -7.56
N PHE A 86 9.77 4.64 -6.33
CA PHE A 86 8.96 5.67 -5.69
C PHE A 86 9.37 7.08 -6.05
N ARG A 87 10.61 7.29 -6.52
CA ARG A 87 11.22 8.60 -6.68
C ARG A 87 10.37 9.59 -7.47
N ASP A 88 9.81 9.15 -8.59
CA ASP A 88 9.04 10.00 -9.49
C ASP A 88 7.58 9.52 -9.60
N ALA A 89 7.07 8.88 -8.54
CA ALA A 89 5.73 8.30 -8.52
C ALA A 89 4.92 8.81 -7.31
N PRO A 90 4.36 10.04 -7.41
CA PRO A 90 3.60 10.63 -6.29
C PRO A 90 2.45 9.75 -5.80
N GLY A 91 1.80 9.00 -6.69
CA GLY A 91 0.73 8.08 -6.30
C GLY A 91 1.21 6.95 -5.41
N LEU A 92 2.39 6.39 -5.70
CA LEU A 92 3.00 5.37 -4.86
C LEU A 92 3.46 5.95 -3.51
N ILE A 93 4.03 7.14 -3.52
CA ILE A 93 4.44 7.82 -2.28
C ILE A 93 3.22 8.07 -1.37
N ALA A 94 2.11 8.53 -1.93
CA ALA A 94 0.89 8.77 -1.16
C ALA A 94 0.37 7.47 -0.53
N LYS A 95 0.39 6.38 -1.27
CA LYS A 95 -0.02 5.07 -0.78
C LYS A 95 0.90 4.56 0.33
N LEU A 96 2.21 4.67 0.15
CA LEU A 96 3.17 4.25 1.17
C LEU A 96 3.03 5.10 2.44
N GLN A 97 2.81 6.40 2.30
CA GLN A 97 2.58 7.28 3.44
C GLN A 97 1.33 6.88 4.22
N TYR A 98 0.23 6.64 3.52
CA TYR A 98 -1.01 6.20 4.16
C TYR A 98 -0.81 4.87 4.88
N TYR A 99 -0.14 3.92 4.24
CA TYR A 99 0.12 2.61 4.84
C TYR A 99 0.99 2.73 6.09
N SER A 100 2.05 3.53 6.03
CA SER A 100 2.92 3.81 7.17
C SER A 100 2.13 4.44 8.32
N ASP A 101 1.30 5.44 8.03
CA ASP A 101 0.49 6.11 9.05
C ASP A 101 -0.48 5.13 9.72
N CYS A 102 -1.11 4.25 8.95
CA CYS A 102 -2.03 3.24 9.47
C CYS A 102 -1.31 2.20 10.34
N ILE A 103 -0.13 1.76 9.92
CA ILE A 103 0.68 0.81 10.69
C ILE A 103 1.07 1.45 12.03
N ARG A 104 1.56 2.68 12.01
CA ARG A 104 1.97 3.37 13.24
C ARG A 104 0.79 3.67 14.17
N ASP A 105 -0.39 3.88 13.60
CA ASP A 105 -1.62 4.05 14.39
C ASP A 105 -2.06 2.75 15.06
N CYS A 106 -1.87 1.62 14.40
CA CYS A 106 -2.35 0.32 14.85
C CYS A 106 -1.40 -0.36 15.85
N PHE A 107 -0.09 -0.28 15.60
CA PHE A 107 0.91 -1.02 16.38
C PHE A 107 1.57 -0.14 17.44
N ASP A 108 2.04 -0.78 18.53
CA ASP A 108 2.88 -0.10 19.51
C ASP A 108 4.26 0.11 18.90
N THR A 109 4.60 1.37 18.62
CA THR A 109 5.85 1.74 17.94
C THR A 109 6.91 2.29 18.90
N ALA A 110 6.71 2.19 20.19
CA ALA A 110 7.59 2.81 21.18
C ALA A 110 9.06 2.37 21.06
N LEU A 111 9.29 1.13 20.62
CA LEU A 111 10.64 0.57 20.48
C LEU A 111 11.11 0.52 19.01
N TRP A 112 10.33 1.08 18.08
CA TRP A 112 10.71 1.07 16.69
C TRP A 112 11.70 2.21 16.38
N PRO A 113 12.54 2.07 15.37
CA PRO A 113 13.34 3.20 14.88
C PRO A 113 12.41 4.30 14.37
N GLU A 114 12.93 5.52 14.37
CA GLU A 114 12.18 6.68 13.85
C GLU A 114 11.77 6.47 12.39
N ILE A 115 12.66 5.87 11.58
CA ILE A 115 12.39 5.50 10.20
C ILE A 115 12.63 4.00 10.07
N THR A 116 11.57 3.25 9.76
CA THR A 116 11.70 1.82 9.50
C THR A 116 12.17 1.56 8.06
N ALA A 117 12.54 0.30 7.78
CA ALA A 117 13.04 -0.05 6.44
C ALA A 117 12.06 0.27 5.32
N TRP A 118 10.77 0.02 5.53
CA TRP A 118 9.75 0.30 4.50
C TRP A 118 9.41 1.78 4.36
N GLU A 119 9.80 2.60 5.32
CA GLU A 119 9.55 4.04 5.29
C GLU A 119 10.66 4.82 4.61
N ALA A 120 11.77 4.16 4.27
CA ALA A 120 12.91 4.82 3.65
C ALA A 120 12.55 5.66 2.42
N PRO A 121 11.67 5.19 1.51
CA PRO A 121 11.31 6.00 0.34
C PRO A 121 10.57 7.31 0.65
N LEU A 122 10.05 7.45 1.87
CA LEU A 122 9.34 8.67 2.30
C LEU A 122 10.28 9.79 2.75
N HIS A 123 11.58 9.49 2.87
CA HIS A 123 12.58 10.42 3.45
C HIS A 123 13.80 10.68 2.54
#